data_74f0a51c6c796c36bfa3fb4371e46995
#
_entry.id   74f0a51c6c796c36bfa3fb4371e46995
#
_cell.length_a   1.000
_cell.length_b   1.000
_cell.length_c   1.000
_cell.angle_alpha   90.00
_cell.angle_beta   90.00
_cell.angle_gamma   90.00
#
_symmetry.space_group_name_H-M   'P 1'
#
loop_
_entity.id
_entity.type
_entity.pdbx_description
1 polymer ?
#
loop_
_entity_poly.entity_id
_entity_poly.type
_entity_poly.pdbx_seq_one_letter_code
_entity_poly.pdbx_strand_id
1 'polypeptide(L)'
;METKVKGPVGQIPIRIYHPQPGKLLCVLVYMHGGGYVVGSIETHDRIMRELAFRSGCAVVGVEYSLSPEQKFPVALEETQSVLEWLQRISSNKQARVFGLESNKIVLGGDSAGASLSIGTAMNCENRLCGLLLYYGSYGLRDSCSSRLYGGKDDGMGEKDRNFYLKSYLRSEKDLSDLRLDVLRGSMQKMPSTCLISAEMDPFRDDSLALAFMLEQAGVPVDHYLHKGVLHGFLHYSRMLDAAVIALDQGADFLKMCFQKSL
;
A
#
# COMPACT_ATOMS: atom_id res chain seq x y z
N MET A 1 -11.23 16.32 -0.31
CA MET A 1 -10.52 17.51 -0.85
C MET A 1 -9.53 17.02 -1.87
N GLU A 2 -9.35 17.71 -2.99
CA GLU A 2 -8.41 17.32 -4.04
C GLU A 2 -7.35 18.38 -4.25
N THR A 3 -6.13 17.95 -4.57
CA THR A 3 -5.01 18.81 -4.94
C THR A 3 -4.02 18.04 -5.81
N LYS A 4 -2.92 18.68 -6.19
CA LYS A 4 -1.88 18.05 -7.01
C LYS A 4 -0.51 18.29 -6.39
N VAL A 5 0.34 17.28 -6.48
CA VAL A 5 1.74 17.30 -6.03
C VAL A 5 2.65 17.23 -7.24
N LYS A 6 3.74 17.98 -7.25
CA LYS A 6 4.73 17.90 -8.33
C LYS A 6 5.49 16.57 -8.23
N GLY A 7 5.43 15.77 -9.28
CA GLY A 7 6.13 14.50 -9.41
C GLY A 7 7.24 14.52 -10.48
N PRO A 8 7.87 13.37 -10.72
CA PRO A 8 8.98 13.23 -11.67
C PRO A 8 8.54 13.43 -13.13
N VAL A 9 7.34 13.00 -13.49
CA VAL A 9 6.83 13.07 -14.88
C VAL A 9 5.68 14.05 -15.06
N GLY A 10 5.24 14.72 -14.00
CA GLY A 10 4.12 15.67 -14.07
C GLY A 10 3.52 16.01 -12.73
N GLN A 11 2.23 16.35 -12.75
CA GLN A 11 1.45 16.62 -11.54
C GLN A 11 0.73 15.33 -11.11
N ILE A 12 0.93 14.91 -9.88
CA ILE A 12 0.30 13.74 -9.27
C ILE A 12 -0.99 14.21 -8.59
N PRO A 13 -2.17 13.82 -9.08
CA PRO A 13 -3.41 14.11 -8.36
C PRO A 13 -3.44 13.34 -7.04
N ILE A 14 -3.91 13.99 -5.99
CA ILE A 14 -4.18 13.34 -4.71
C ILE A 14 -5.56 13.74 -4.20
N ARG A 15 -6.20 12.79 -3.49
CA ARG A 15 -7.47 13.04 -2.79
C ARG A 15 -7.28 12.82 -1.29
N ILE A 16 -7.68 13.81 -0.51
CA ILE A 16 -7.57 13.79 0.95
C ILE A 16 -8.97 13.50 1.53
N TYR A 17 -9.08 12.38 2.22
CA TYR A 17 -10.24 11.97 3.01
C TYR A 17 -9.99 12.36 4.45
N HIS A 18 -10.73 13.35 4.94
CA HIS A 18 -10.52 13.93 6.27
C HIS A 18 -11.78 13.75 7.14
N PRO A 19 -11.79 12.80 8.10
CA PRO A 19 -13.01 12.47 8.86
C PRO A 19 -13.40 13.50 9.90
N GLN A 20 -12.50 14.44 10.28
CA GLN A 20 -12.74 15.45 11.32
C GLN A 20 -12.24 16.83 10.88
N PRO A 21 -12.97 17.54 10.00
CA PRO A 21 -12.57 18.86 9.53
C PRO A 21 -12.22 19.82 10.67
N GLY A 22 -11.14 20.58 10.50
CA GLY A 22 -10.66 21.54 11.51
C GLY A 22 -9.67 20.97 12.54
N LYS A 23 -9.43 19.64 12.55
CA LYS A 23 -8.37 19.02 13.37
C LYS A 23 -7.14 18.73 12.54
N LEU A 24 -5.99 18.59 13.20
CA LEU A 24 -4.80 18.00 12.62
C LEU A 24 -4.84 16.49 12.85
N LEU A 25 -4.75 15.70 11.78
CA LEU A 25 -4.82 14.24 11.83
C LEU A 25 -3.57 13.61 11.24
N CYS A 26 -3.11 12.52 11.87
CA CYS A 26 -2.08 11.64 11.31
C CYS A 26 -2.50 11.13 9.92
N VAL A 27 -1.55 10.74 9.10
CA VAL A 27 -1.77 10.50 7.69
C VAL A 27 -1.49 9.04 7.30
N LEU A 28 -2.48 8.40 6.66
CA LEU A 28 -2.25 7.23 5.83
C LEU A 28 -2.09 7.69 4.37
N VAL A 29 -0.93 7.47 3.76
CA VAL A 29 -0.75 7.60 2.30
C VAL A 29 -1.11 6.26 1.68
N TYR A 30 -2.13 6.23 0.83
CA TYR A 30 -2.70 5.01 0.27
C TYR A 30 -2.49 4.94 -1.23
N MET A 31 -1.84 3.87 -1.69
CA MET A 31 -1.70 3.51 -3.08
C MET A 31 -2.71 2.41 -3.43
N HIS A 32 -3.49 2.63 -4.48
CA HIS A 32 -4.50 1.67 -4.92
C HIS A 32 -3.90 0.43 -5.61
N GLY A 33 -4.64 -0.67 -5.60
CA GLY A 33 -4.33 -1.87 -6.36
C GLY A 33 -4.62 -1.75 -7.86
N GLY A 34 -4.41 -2.84 -8.61
CA GLY A 34 -4.68 -2.91 -10.04
C GLY A 34 -3.46 -3.27 -10.89
N GLY A 35 -2.49 -4.00 -10.34
CA GLY A 35 -1.34 -4.53 -11.07
C GLY A 35 -0.49 -3.45 -11.75
N TYR A 36 -0.50 -2.23 -11.24
CA TYR A 36 0.18 -1.05 -11.82
C TYR A 36 -0.38 -0.56 -13.15
N VAL A 37 -1.45 -1.20 -13.68
CA VAL A 37 -1.97 -0.99 -15.05
C VAL A 37 -3.39 -0.45 -15.04
N VAL A 38 -4.16 -0.79 -14.03
CA VAL A 38 -5.55 -0.35 -13.85
C VAL A 38 -5.76 0.15 -12.43
N GLY A 39 -6.97 0.61 -12.16
CA GLY A 39 -7.30 1.19 -10.85
C GLY A 39 -7.18 2.71 -10.84
N SER A 40 -7.69 3.30 -9.78
CA SER A 40 -7.69 4.76 -9.56
C SER A 40 -8.14 5.08 -8.14
N ILE A 41 -8.03 6.33 -7.74
CA ILE A 41 -8.67 6.83 -6.51
C ILE A 41 -10.19 6.54 -6.53
N GLU A 42 -10.84 6.64 -7.69
CA GLU A 42 -12.30 6.39 -7.80
C GLU A 42 -12.65 4.92 -7.53
N THR A 43 -11.88 3.98 -8.08
CA THR A 43 -12.14 2.55 -7.86
C THR A 43 -11.90 2.11 -6.40
N HIS A 44 -11.04 2.83 -5.67
CA HIS A 44 -10.69 2.56 -4.26
C HIS A 44 -11.28 3.58 -3.28
N ASP A 45 -12.14 4.51 -3.75
CA ASP A 45 -12.74 5.57 -2.94
C ASP A 45 -13.39 5.04 -1.67
N ARG A 46 -14.14 3.92 -1.77
CA ARG A 46 -14.78 3.30 -0.64
C ARG A 46 -13.78 2.80 0.41
N ILE A 47 -12.73 2.10 -0.01
CA ILE A 47 -11.69 1.56 0.89
C ILE A 47 -11.06 2.71 1.68
N MET A 48 -10.64 3.77 0.99
CA MET A 48 -10.01 4.93 1.61
C MET A 48 -10.95 5.68 2.56
N ARG A 49 -12.22 5.84 2.21
CA ARG A 49 -13.22 6.44 3.11
C ARG A 49 -13.49 5.60 4.34
N GLU A 50 -13.60 4.29 4.18
CA GLU A 50 -13.80 3.36 5.30
C GLU A 50 -12.60 3.39 6.25
N LEU A 51 -11.37 3.37 5.72
CA LEU A 51 -10.16 3.48 6.53
C LEU A 51 -10.10 4.82 7.27
N ALA A 52 -10.39 5.95 6.60
CA ALA A 52 -10.44 7.26 7.23
C ALA A 52 -11.47 7.31 8.37
N PHE A 53 -12.68 6.83 8.11
CA PHE A 53 -13.77 6.83 9.09
C PHE A 53 -13.47 5.95 10.31
N ARG A 54 -13.01 4.69 10.08
CA ARG A 54 -12.76 3.70 11.13
C ARG A 54 -11.55 4.03 11.98
N SER A 55 -10.48 4.54 11.36
CA SER A 55 -9.24 4.88 12.07
C SER A 55 -9.26 6.27 12.71
N GLY A 56 -10.06 7.18 12.18
CA GLY A 56 -10.04 8.60 12.56
C GLY A 56 -8.83 9.38 12.02
N CYS A 57 -7.95 8.78 11.21
CA CYS A 57 -6.85 9.46 10.56
C CYS A 57 -7.26 10.06 9.20
N ALA A 58 -6.46 10.98 8.67
CA ALA A 58 -6.61 11.43 7.30
C ALA A 58 -6.02 10.39 6.35
N VAL A 59 -6.70 10.11 5.22
CA VAL A 59 -6.18 9.25 4.16
C VAL A 59 -5.89 10.11 2.93
N VAL A 60 -4.66 10.00 2.42
CA VAL A 60 -4.21 10.66 1.19
C VAL A 60 -4.11 9.59 0.11
N GLY A 61 -5.12 9.49 -0.74
CA GLY A 61 -5.10 8.62 -1.91
C GLY A 61 -4.24 9.23 -3.01
N VAL A 62 -3.37 8.42 -3.61
CA VAL A 62 -2.43 8.83 -4.65
C VAL A 62 -2.87 8.28 -5.99
N GLU A 63 -3.11 9.15 -6.97
CA GLU A 63 -3.37 8.80 -8.37
C GLU A 63 -2.02 8.69 -9.09
N TYR A 64 -1.30 7.62 -8.82
CA TYR A 64 0.00 7.39 -9.44
C TYR A 64 -0.14 7.02 -10.92
N SER A 65 0.90 7.30 -11.71
CA SER A 65 0.93 7.01 -13.15
C SER A 65 0.91 5.51 -13.42
N LEU A 66 0.01 5.10 -14.31
CA LEU A 66 -0.17 3.70 -14.68
C LEU A 66 0.75 3.27 -15.82
N SER A 67 0.97 1.98 -15.88
CA SER A 67 1.68 1.31 -16.97
C SER A 67 0.68 0.80 -18.02
N PRO A 68 1.07 0.70 -19.31
CA PRO A 68 2.43 0.79 -19.83
C PRO A 68 2.93 2.21 -20.13
N GLU A 69 2.09 3.27 -19.93
CA GLU A 69 2.43 4.64 -20.26
C GLU A 69 3.60 5.13 -19.42
N GLN A 70 3.61 4.82 -18.13
CA GLN A 70 4.71 5.10 -17.21
C GLN A 70 5.14 3.81 -16.50
N LYS A 71 6.31 3.32 -16.89
CA LYS A 71 6.83 2.05 -16.38
C LYS A 71 7.62 2.25 -15.09
N PHE A 72 7.95 1.14 -14.42
CA PHE A 72 8.87 1.12 -13.28
C PHE A 72 10.12 2.00 -13.56
N PRO A 73 10.58 2.85 -12.63
CA PRO A 73 10.10 2.99 -11.25
C PRO A 73 9.17 4.19 -11.00
N VAL A 74 8.53 4.77 -12.05
CA VAL A 74 7.82 6.06 -11.97
C VAL A 74 6.81 6.09 -10.82
N ALA A 75 5.95 5.09 -10.66
CA ALA A 75 4.95 5.06 -9.59
C ALA A 75 5.58 5.10 -8.18
N LEU A 76 6.76 4.47 -7.99
CA LEU A 76 7.51 4.55 -6.73
C LEU A 76 8.06 5.97 -6.49
N GLU A 77 8.61 6.60 -7.51
CA GLU A 77 9.16 7.95 -7.44
C GLU A 77 8.06 9.00 -7.20
N GLU A 78 6.86 8.75 -7.73
CA GLU A 78 5.68 9.57 -7.45
C GLU A 78 5.21 9.42 -6.00
N THR A 79 5.18 8.19 -5.47
CA THR A 79 4.88 7.96 -4.06
C THR A 79 5.89 8.68 -3.16
N GLN A 80 7.18 8.60 -3.48
CA GLN A 80 8.23 9.32 -2.77
C GLN A 80 8.01 10.85 -2.84
N SER A 81 7.61 11.38 -4.00
CA SER A 81 7.32 12.81 -4.16
C SER A 81 6.16 13.28 -3.29
N VAL A 82 5.14 12.43 -3.08
CA VAL A 82 4.02 12.73 -2.16
C VAL A 82 4.52 12.77 -0.71
N LEU A 83 5.39 11.85 -0.30
CA LEU A 83 6.01 11.88 1.04
C LEU A 83 6.83 13.15 1.27
N GLU A 84 7.64 13.54 0.31
CA GLU A 84 8.42 14.78 0.38
C GLU A 84 7.53 16.03 0.41
N TRP A 85 6.41 16.02 -0.31
CA TRP A 85 5.42 17.09 -0.23
C TRP A 85 4.82 17.19 1.17
N LEU A 86 4.42 16.07 1.76
CA LEU A 86 3.89 16.03 3.14
C LEU A 86 4.90 16.61 4.14
N GLN A 87 6.17 16.26 4.03
CA GLN A 87 7.22 16.83 4.89
C GLN A 87 7.38 18.33 4.72
N ARG A 88 7.40 18.82 3.47
CA ARG A 88 7.51 20.25 3.19
C ARG A 88 6.35 21.04 3.77
N ILE A 89 5.13 20.51 3.72
CA ILE A 89 3.97 21.21 4.30
C ILE A 89 3.97 21.16 5.83
N SER A 90 4.63 20.18 6.48
CA SER A 90 4.66 20.05 7.94
C SER A 90 5.23 21.27 8.65
N SER A 91 6.19 21.94 8.01
CA SER A 91 6.87 23.14 8.53
C SER A 91 6.15 24.45 8.22
N ASN A 92 5.03 24.43 7.51
CA ASN A 92 4.34 25.63 7.05
C ASN A 92 2.83 25.63 7.35
N LYS A 93 2.18 26.78 7.07
CA LYS A 93 0.71 26.94 7.29
C LYS A 93 -0.15 25.99 6.47
N GLN A 94 0.38 25.37 5.40
CA GLN A 94 -0.37 24.46 4.53
C GLN A 94 -0.79 23.16 5.25
N ALA A 95 0.00 22.65 6.19
CA ALA A 95 -0.39 21.52 7.02
C ALA A 95 -1.73 21.78 7.72
N ARG A 96 -1.94 22.99 8.24
CA ARG A 96 -3.20 23.38 8.90
C ARG A 96 -4.34 23.53 7.90
N VAL A 97 -4.07 24.01 6.68
CA VAL A 97 -5.08 24.14 5.63
C VAL A 97 -5.65 22.78 5.24
N PHE A 98 -4.78 21.77 5.13
CA PHE A 98 -5.20 20.40 4.81
C PHE A 98 -5.63 19.60 6.05
N GLY A 99 -5.34 20.06 7.26
CA GLY A 99 -5.61 19.33 8.51
C GLY A 99 -4.72 18.09 8.70
N LEU A 100 -3.47 18.11 8.16
CA LEU A 100 -2.58 16.96 8.15
C LEU A 100 -1.42 17.12 9.15
N GLU A 101 -1.29 16.18 10.09
CA GLU A 101 -0.12 16.02 10.93
C GLU A 101 0.95 15.21 10.16
N SER A 102 1.56 15.88 9.20
CA SER A 102 2.36 15.27 8.14
C SER A 102 3.78 14.80 8.56
N ASN A 103 4.09 14.81 9.84
CA ASN A 103 5.25 14.12 10.44
C ASN A 103 4.90 12.74 11.01
N LYS A 104 3.62 12.35 11.00
CA LYS A 104 3.11 11.04 11.44
C LYS A 104 2.44 10.35 10.26
N ILE A 105 3.23 9.58 9.52
CA ILE A 105 2.82 8.96 8.26
C ILE A 105 2.91 7.43 8.37
N VAL A 106 1.85 6.76 7.92
CA VAL A 106 1.83 5.35 7.56
C VAL A 106 1.72 5.27 6.03
N LEU A 107 2.50 4.39 5.38
CA LEU A 107 2.24 4.02 3.99
C LEU A 107 1.35 2.77 3.95
N GLY A 108 0.46 2.72 2.99
CA GLY A 108 -0.40 1.56 2.83
C GLY A 108 -0.98 1.46 1.43
N GLY A 109 -1.57 0.29 1.18
CA GLY A 109 -2.22 0.01 -0.09
C GLY A 109 -2.61 -1.45 -0.20
N ASP A 110 -3.23 -1.79 -1.30
CA ASP A 110 -3.66 -3.14 -1.60
C ASP A 110 -3.03 -3.65 -2.90
N SER A 111 -2.74 -4.95 -2.98
CA SER A 111 -2.16 -5.58 -4.17
C SER A 111 -0.89 -4.84 -4.64
N ALA A 112 -0.86 -4.34 -5.88
CA ALA A 112 0.22 -3.51 -6.42
C ALA A 112 0.51 -2.28 -5.54
N GLY A 113 -0.51 -1.68 -4.92
CA GLY A 113 -0.35 -0.56 -4.00
C GLY A 113 0.37 -0.94 -2.72
N ALA A 114 0.18 -2.16 -2.20
CA ALA A 114 0.94 -2.69 -1.07
C ALA A 114 2.42 -2.88 -1.44
N SER A 115 2.69 -3.41 -2.65
CA SER A 115 4.05 -3.55 -3.18
C SER A 115 4.73 -2.19 -3.35
N LEU A 116 4.02 -1.17 -3.87
CA LEU A 116 4.52 0.20 -3.97
C LEU A 116 4.83 0.78 -2.58
N SER A 117 3.98 0.53 -1.59
CA SER A 117 4.17 1.03 -0.22
C SER A 117 5.47 0.54 0.39
N ILE A 118 5.70 -0.77 0.40
CA ILE A 118 6.92 -1.33 0.98
C ILE A 118 8.15 -1.04 0.10
N GLY A 119 8.02 -1.07 -1.23
CA GLY A 119 9.11 -0.72 -2.14
C GLY A 119 9.58 0.73 -1.96
N THR A 120 8.65 1.66 -1.71
CA THR A 120 8.99 3.05 -1.35
C THR A 120 9.66 3.12 0.02
N ALA A 121 9.16 2.37 1.01
CA ALA A 121 9.70 2.37 2.37
C ALA A 121 11.16 1.88 2.43
N MET A 122 11.56 0.95 1.56
CA MET A 122 12.93 0.43 1.51
C MET A 122 14.00 1.49 1.24
N ASN A 123 13.64 2.55 0.50
CA ASN A 123 14.54 3.66 0.16
C ASN A 123 14.13 4.98 0.82
N CYS A 124 13.19 4.92 1.77
CA CYS A 124 12.70 6.11 2.44
C CYS A 124 13.62 6.48 3.60
N GLU A 125 14.27 7.65 3.53
CA GLU A 125 15.03 8.20 4.65
C GLU A 125 14.11 8.74 5.75
N ASN A 126 12.83 8.87 5.46
CA ASN A 126 11.82 9.41 6.35
C ASN A 126 11.38 8.37 7.36
N ARG A 127 11.24 8.76 8.61
CA ARG A 127 10.71 7.89 9.64
C ARG A 127 9.20 7.71 9.45
N LEU A 128 8.81 6.54 8.92
CA LEU A 128 7.42 6.12 8.83
C LEU A 128 6.95 5.54 10.19
N CYS A 129 5.70 5.76 10.54
CA CYS A 129 5.07 5.19 11.72
C CYS A 129 4.69 3.72 11.52
N GLY A 130 4.43 3.30 10.28
CA GLY A 130 4.06 1.93 9.96
C GLY A 130 3.83 1.68 8.49
N LEU A 131 3.59 0.39 8.14
CA LEU A 131 3.13 -0.07 6.85
C LEU A 131 1.83 -0.86 7.01
N LEU A 132 0.80 -0.55 6.19
CA LEU A 132 -0.47 -1.27 6.13
C LEU A 132 -0.62 -1.91 4.75
N LEU A 133 -0.42 -3.22 4.66
CA LEU A 133 -0.24 -3.93 3.40
C LEU A 133 -1.30 -5.02 3.22
N TYR A 134 -2.20 -4.83 2.26
CA TYR A 134 -3.23 -5.81 1.91
C TYR A 134 -2.80 -6.63 0.71
N TYR A 135 -2.67 -7.93 0.87
CA TYR A 135 -2.43 -8.97 -0.16
C TYR A 135 -1.44 -8.57 -1.27
N GLY A 136 -0.32 -7.95 -0.93
CA GLY A 136 0.70 -7.52 -1.89
C GLY A 136 1.58 -8.67 -2.41
N SER A 137 2.25 -8.40 -3.53
CA SER A 137 3.35 -9.22 -4.05
C SER A 137 4.69 -8.62 -3.64
N TYR A 138 5.62 -9.44 -3.15
CA TYR A 138 6.88 -8.96 -2.56
C TYR A 138 8.13 -9.61 -3.17
N GLY A 139 7.96 -10.41 -4.21
CA GLY A 139 9.08 -10.95 -4.99
C GLY A 139 9.14 -12.46 -5.12
N LEU A 140 8.23 -13.23 -4.52
CA LEU A 140 8.15 -14.66 -4.82
C LEU A 140 7.68 -14.87 -6.26
N ARG A 141 8.50 -15.57 -7.04
CA ARG A 141 8.18 -15.89 -8.43
C ARG A 141 7.51 -17.24 -8.60
N ASP A 142 7.73 -18.12 -7.64
CA ASP A 142 7.16 -19.45 -7.57
C ASP A 142 6.88 -19.80 -6.11
N SER A 143 5.65 -20.22 -5.82
CA SER A 143 5.20 -20.57 -4.47
C SER A 143 4.07 -21.59 -4.51
N CYS A 144 3.79 -22.24 -3.39
CA CYS A 144 2.64 -23.15 -3.28
C CYS A 144 1.33 -22.41 -3.57
N SER A 145 1.14 -21.21 -3.01
CA SER A 145 -0.07 -20.43 -3.25
C SER A 145 -0.22 -20.02 -4.70
N SER A 146 0.87 -19.62 -5.36
CA SER A 146 0.88 -19.28 -6.79
C SER A 146 0.45 -20.46 -7.67
N ARG A 147 0.85 -21.69 -7.31
CA ARG A 147 0.47 -22.91 -8.04
C ARG A 147 -0.95 -23.35 -7.74
N LEU A 148 -1.42 -23.19 -6.48
CA LEU A 148 -2.74 -23.61 -6.05
C LEU A 148 -3.85 -22.64 -6.47
N TYR A 149 -3.59 -21.33 -6.43
CA TYR A 149 -4.59 -20.27 -6.60
C TYR A 149 -4.28 -19.32 -7.77
N GLY A 150 -3.42 -19.74 -8.68
CA GLY A 150 -3.04 -18.99 -9.86
C GLY A 150 -3.67 -19.51 -11.16
N GLY A 151 -4.73 -20.28 -11.06
CA GLY A 151 -5.49 -20.79 -12.21
C GLY A 151 -6.30 -19.71 -12.91
N LYS A 152 -6.80 -20.03 -14.08
CA LYS A 152 -7.57 -19.07 -14.91
C LYS A 152 -8.88 -18.60 -14.27
N ASP A 153 -9.43 -19.40 -13.37
CA ASP A 153 -10.74 -19.18 -12.74
C ASP A 153 -10.61 -18.63 -11.29
N ASP A 154 -9.38 -18.37 -10.82
CA ASP A 154 -9.09 -17.97 -9.46
C ASP A 154 -9.04 -16.44 -9.26
N GLY A 155 -9.47 -15.66 -10.25
CA GLY A 155 -9.55 -14.20 -10.17
C GLY A 155 -8.23 -13.45 -10.41
N MET A 156 -7.05 -14.11 -10.20
CA MET A 156 -5.71 -13.56 -10.47
C MET A 156 -4.82 -14.66 -11.07
N GLY A 157 -5.12 -15.03 -12.32
CA GLY A 157 -4.43 -16.10 -13.03
C GLY A 157 -2.98 -15.76 -13.38
N GLU A 158 -2.20 -16.80 -13.73
CA GLU A 158 -0.82 -16.61 -14.17
C GLU A 158 -0.69 -15.68 -15.38
N LYS A 159 -1.63 -15.76 -16.33
CA LYS A 159 -1.64 -14.87 -17.50
C LYS A 159 -1.82 -13.42 -17.11
N ASP A 160 -2.69 -13.14 -16.15
CA ASP A 160 -2.95 -11.78 -15.66
C ASP A 160 -1.74 -11.23 -14.94
N ARG A 161 -1.13 -12.02 -14.04
CA ARG A 161 0.09 -11.64 -13.33
C ARG A 161 1.24 -11.34 -14.29
N ASN A 162 1.43 -12.19 -15.30
CA ASN A 162 2.45 -12.01 -16.33
C ASN A 162 2.18 -10.76 -17.18
N PHE A 163 0.92 -10.50 -17.52
CA PHE A 163 0.52 -9.30 -18.25
C PHE A 163 0.83 -8.02 -17.45
N TYR A 164 0.45 -7.97 -16.18
CA TYR A 164 0.71 -6.82 -15.32
C TYR A 164 2.20 -6.58 -15.14
N LEU A 165 2.96 -7.61 -14.82
CA LEU A 165 4.39 -7.50 -14.62
C LEU A 165 5.12 -7.05 -15.88
N LYS A 166 4.82 -7.63 -17.04
CA LYS A 166 5.38 -7.26 -18.33
C LYS A 166 5.03 -5.83 -18.75
N SER A 167 3.82 -5.38 -18.42
CA SER A 167 3.41 -4.00 -18.68
C SER A 167 4.16 -3.01 -17.80
N TYR A 168 4.40 -3.37 -16.53
CA TYR A 168 5.05 -2.50 -15.54
C TYR A 168 6.55 -2.37 -15.75
N LEU A 169 7.24 -3.47 -16.12
CA LEU A 169 8.69 -3.49 -16.26
C LEU A 169 9.14 -2.84 -17.58
N ARG A 170 10.28 -2.14 -17.55
CA ARG A 170 11.02 -1.70 -18.76
C ARG A 170 11.75 -2.87 -19.39
N SER A 171 12.33 -3.73 -18.53
CA SER A 171 13.05 -4.94 -18.91
C SER A 171 13.10 -5.93 -17.74
N GLU A 172 13.48 -7.16 -17.99
CA GLU A 172 13.70 -8.18 -16.96
C GLU A 172 14.75 -7.80 -15.92
N LYS A 173 15.65 -6.87 -16.23
CA LYS A 173 16.65 -6.37 -15.28
C LYS A 173 16.01 -5.67 -14.09
N ASP A 174 14.85 -5.05 -14.28
CA ASP A 174 14.12 -4.38 -13.21
C ASP A 174 13.70 -5.38 -12.11
N LEU A 175 13.55 -6.67 -12.43
CA LEU A 175 13.21 -7.74 -11.48
C LEU A 175 14.27 -7.96 -10.39
N SER A 176 15.48 -7.43 -10.55
CA SER A 176 16.53 -7.48 -9.54
C SER A 176 16.58 -6.25 -8.64
N ASP A 177 15.74 -5.26 -8.90
CA ASP A 177 15.63 -4.08 -8.04
C ASP A 177 14.93 -4.47 -6.73
N LEU A 178 15.56 -4.16 -5.59
CA LEU A 178 15.06 -4.54 -4.28
C LEU A 178 13.71 -3.87 -3.92
N ARG A 179 13.34 -2.80 -4.62
CA ARG A 179 12.01 -2.15 -4.46
C ARG A 179 10.88 -2.99 -5.08
N LEU A 180 11.21 -3.96 -5.94
CA LEU A 180 10.29 -4.96 -6.50
C LEU A 180 10.52 -6.34 -5.87
N ASP A 181 11.77 -6.74 -5.74
CA ASP A 181 12.19 -8.01 -5.12
C ASP A 181 12.49 -7.79 -3.63
N VAL A 182 11.43 -7.34 -2.94
CA VAL A 182 11.48 -6.88 -1.53
C VAL A 182 12.05 -7.96 -0.62
N LEU A 183 11.70 -9.23 -0.86
CA LEU A 183 12.14 -10.37 -0.05
C LEU A 183 13.66 -10.63 -0.14
N ARG A 184 14.38 -10.02 -1.07
CA ARG A 184 15.85 -10.07 -1.12
C ARG A 184 16.51 -8.90 -0.38
N GLY A 185 15.72 -7.92 0.04
CA GLY A 185 16.20 -6.75 0.75
C GLY A 185 16.34 -6.97 2.25
N SER A 186 16.93 -5.99 2.93
CA SER A 186 17.03 -6.00 4.39
C SER A 186 15.77 -5.40 5.03
N MET A 187 15.22 -6.10 6.03
CA MET A 187 14.07 -5.64 6.80
C MET A 187 14.42 -4.84 8.06
N GLN A 188 15.69 -4.71 8.42
CA GLN A 188 16.11 -4.12 9.70
C GLN A 188 15.64 -2.68 9.96
N LYS A 189 15.38 -1.92 8.90
CA LYS A 189 14.94 -0.52 9.01
C LYS A 189 13.45 -0.33 8.72
N MET A 190 12.71 -1.42 8.51
CA MET A 190 11.28 -1.33 8.25
C MET A 190 10.53 -0.89 9.51
N PRO A 191 9.49 -0.07 9.37
CA PRO A 191 8.64 0.29 10.49
C PRO A 191 7.71 -0.89 10.86
N SER A 192 7.01 -0.78 12.01
CA SER A 192 5.95 -1.71 12.36
C SER A 192 5.02 -1.96 11.17
N THR A 193 4.69 -3.22 10.88
CA THR A 193 3.98 -3.60 9.66
C THR A 193 2.75 -4.44 9.98
N CYS A 194 1.60 -4.10 9.39
CA CYS A 194 0.40 -4.92 9.36
C CYS A 194 0.24 -5.53 7.97
N LEU A 195 0.22 -6.86 7.92
CA LEU A 195 -0.01 -7.67 6.72
C LEU A 195 -1.39 -8.30 6.79
N ILE A 196 -2.20 -8.07 5.78
CA ILE A 196 -3.53 -8.66 5.65
C ILE A 196 -3.58 -9.43 4.34
N SER A 197 -3.73 -10.74 4.42
CA SER A 197 -3.67 -11.65 3.27
C SER A 197 -4.96 -12.46 3.10
N ALA A 198 -5.23 -12.88 1.87
CA ALA A 198 -6.31 -13.77 1.52
C ALA A 198 -5.81 -15.22 1.44
N GLU A 199 -6.65 -16.19 1.85
CA GLU A 199 -6.26 -17.60 1.82
C GLU A 199 -6.14 -18.13 0.39
N MET A 200 -7.12 -17.83 -0.44
CA MET A 200 -7.18 -18.31 -1.84
C MET A 200 -6.59 -17.25 -2.79
N ASP A 201 -5.31 -16.93 -2.57
CA ASP A 201 -4.60 -15.86 -3.28
C ASP A 201 -3.22 -16.35 -3.73
N PRO A 202 -2.84 -16.19 -5.00
CA PRO A 202 -1.51 -16.54 -5.48
C PRO A 202 -0.38 -15.80 -4.73
N PHE A 203 -0.63 -14.65 -4.10
CA PHE A 203 0.33 -13.87 -3.32
C PHE A 203 0.29 -14.13 -1.81
N ARG A 204 -0.48 -15.15 -1.35
CA ARG A 204 -0.53 -15.50 0.06
C ARG A 204 0.86 -15.80 0.63
N ASP A 205 1.64 -16.59 -0.07
CA ASP A 205 2.97 -17.00 0.40
C ASP A 205 3.98 -15.86 0.38
N ASP A 206 3.79 -14.82 -0.46
CA ASP A 206 4.56 -13.55 -0.39
C ASP A 206 4.36 -12.87 0.97
N SER A 207 3.13 -12.78 1.43
CA SER A 207 2.79 -12.18 2.73
C SER A 207 3.36 -12.99 3.90
N LEU A 208 3.31 -14.32 3.83
CA LEU A 208 3.91 -15.23 4.83
C LEU A 208 5.44 -15.06 4.89
N ALA A 209 6.10 -15.02 3.73
CA ALA A 209 7.53 -14.85 3.63
C ALA A 209 7.97 -13.48 4.19
N LEU A 210 7.24 -12.42 3.84
CA LEU A 210 7.53 -11.07 4.34
C LEU A 210 7.34 -10.98 5.86
N ALA A 211 6.25 -11.55 6.41
CA ALA A 211 6.02 -11.60 7.85
C ALA A 211 7.20 -12.27 8.57
N PHE A 212 7.62 -13.44 8.10
CA PHE A 212 8.77 -14.15 8.64
C PHE A 212 10.06 -13.32 8.61
N MET A 213 10.35 -12.65 7.48
CA MET A 213 11.56 -11.83 7.36
C MET A 213 11.54 -10.60 8.28
N LEU A 214 10.38 -9.98 8.46
CA LEU A 214 10.20 -8.85 9.40
C LEU A 214 10.43 -9.32 10.85
N GLU A 215 9.84 -10.45 11.24
CA GLU A 215 10.06 -11.06 12.57
C GLU A 215 11.53 -11.38 12.82
N GLN A 216 12.22 -12.00 11.86
CA GLN A 216 13.66 -12.31 11.95
C GLN A 216 14.53 -11.04 12.08
N ALA A 217 14.08 -9.93 11.52
CA ALA A 217 14.73 -8.63 11.62
C ALA A 217 14.38 -7.88 12.92
N GLY A 218 13.53 -8.43 13.79
CA GLY A 218 13.06 -7.79 15.02
C GLY A 218 12.08 -6.65 14.80
N VAL A 219 11.46 -6.58 13.62
CA VAL A 219 10.43 -5.59 13.28
C VAL A 219 9.08 -6.08 13.79
N PRO A 220 8.31 -5.26 14.54
CA PRO A 220 6.96 -5.64 14.95
C PRO A 220 6.06 -5.86 13.72
N VAL A 221 5.42 -7.04 13.65
CA VAL A 221 4.52 -7.39 12.56
C VAL A 221 3.24 -8.02 13.10
N ASP A 222 2.10 -7.55 12.59
CA ASP A 222 0.80 -8.19 12.74
C ASP A 222 0.44 -8.82 11.40
N HIS A 223 0.18 -10.12 11.37
CA HIS A 223 -0.24 -10.82 10.14
C HIS A 223 -1.59 -11.49 10.33
N TYR A 224 -2.55 -11.12 9.48
CA TYR A 224 -3.91 -11.66 9.46
C TYR A 224 -4.18 -12.39 8.14
N LEU A 225 -4.52 -13.68 8.24
CA LEU A 225 -4.94 -14.50 7.09
C LEU A 225 -6.46 -14.66 7.11
N HIS A 226 -7.13 -14.09 6.11
CA HIS A 226 -8.58 -14.23 5.92
C HIS A 226 -8.90 -15.49 5.11
N LYS A 227 -9.64 -16.42 5.75
CA LYS A 227 -10.01 -17.68 5.15
C LYS A 227 -11.18 -17.55 4.18
N GLY A 228 -11.18 -18.38 3.14
CA GLY A 228 -12.28 -18.49 2.18
C GLY A 228 -12.47 -17.28 1.27
N VAL A 229 -11.48 -16.39 1.16
CA VAL A 229 -11.55 -15.22 0.30
C VAL A 229 -10.45 -15.20 -0.76
N LEU A 230 -10.76 -14.58 -1.89
CA LEU A 230 -9.88 -14.41 -3.05
C LEU A 230 -9.08 -13.11 -2.97
N HIS A 231 -8.09 -12.97 -3.87
CA HIS A 231 -7.40 -11.71 -4.10
C HIS A 231 -8.38 -10.56 -4.34
N GLY A 232 -8.10 -9.38 -3.80
CA GLY A 232 -8.95 -8.19 -3.98
C GLY A 232 -10.24 -8.18 -3.14
N PHE A 233 -10.41 -9.09 -2.18
CA PHE A 233 -11.65 -9.20 -1.39
C PHE A 233 -12.03 -7.91 -0.65
N LEU A 234 -11.09 -7.00 -0.41
CA LEU A 234 -11.32 -5.74 0.30
C LEU A 234 -12.36 -4.83 -0.38
N HIS A 235 -12.52 -4.95 -1.71
CA HIS A 235 -13.53 -4.22 -2.47
C HIS A 235 -14.98 -4.57 -2.10
N TYR A 236 -15.18 -5.73 -1.48
CA TYR A 236 -16.51 -6.29 -1.23
C TYR A 236 -17.02 -6.07 0.19
N SER A 237 -16.62 -4.97 0.86
CA SER A 237 -17.00 -4.68 2.25
C SER A 237 -18.52 -4.48 2.50
N ARG A 238 -19.33 -4.40 1.43
CA ARG A 238 -20.79 -4.45 1.53
C ARG A 238 -21.38 -5.85 1.56
N MET A 239 -20.59 -6.86 1.20
CA MET A 239 -21.06 -8.23 0.93
C MET A 239 -20.30 -9.28 1.74
N LEU A 240 -19.05 -8.99 2.13
CA LEU A 240 -18.16 -9.93 2.81
C LEU A 240 -17.76 -9.40 4.18
N ASP A 241 -18.10 -10.11 5.23
CA ASP A 241 -17.68 -9.80 6.60
C ASP A 241 -16.15 -9.80 6.72
N ALA A 242 -15.47 -10.69 6.01
CA ALA A 242 -14.01 -10.73 5.97
C ALA A 242 -13.40 -9.40 5.52
N ALA A 243 -14.02 -8.69 4.56
CA ALA A 243 -13.54 -7.39 4.12
C ALA A 243 -13.78 -6.30 5.18
N VAL A 244 -14.90 -6.38 5.91
CA VAL A 244 -15.19 -5.48 7.05
C VAL A 244 -14.17 -5.69 8.16
N ILE A 245 -13.91 -6.94 8.54
CA ILE A 245 -12.92 -7.30 9.57
C ILE A 245 -11.52 -6.85 9.16
N ALA A 246 -11.14 -7.04 7.90
CA ALA A 246 -9.84 -6.59 7.38
C ALA A 246 -9.66 -5.07 7.45
N LEU A 247 -10.72 -4.30 7.16
CA LEU A 247 -10.71 -2.85 7.30
C LEU A 247 -10.62 -2.42 8.78
N ASP A 248 -11.30 -3.12 9.70
CA ASP A 248 -11.21 -2.86 11.14
C ASP A 248 -9.80 -3.15 11.67
N GLN A 249 -9.19 -4.28 11.30
CA GLN A 249 -7.80 -4.63 11.66
C GLN A 249 -6.81 -3.57 11.17
N GLY A 250 -6.96 -3.12 9.91
CA GLY A 250 -6.14 -2.04 9.37
C GLY A 250 -6.34 -0.72 10.11
N ALA A 251 -7.58 -0.37 10.45
CA ALA A 251 -7.89 0.84 11.21
C ALA A 251 -7.33 0.78 12.66
N ASP A 252 -7.38 -0.36 13.31
CA ASP A 252 -6.83 -0.53 14.66
C ASP A 252 -5.29 -0.47 14.66
N PHE A 253 -4.65 -1.05 13.63
CA PHE A 253 -3.22 -0.87 13.43
C PHE A 253 -2.84 0.61 13.25
N LEU A 254 -3.58 1.38 12.44
CA LEU A 254 -3.36 2.81 12.28
C LEU A 254 -3.46 3.57 13.60
N LYS A 255 -4.50 3.32 14.41
CA LYS A 255 -4.65 3.91 15.75
C LYS A 255 -3.45 3.60 16.64
N MET A 256 -2.98 2.34 16.64
CA MET A 256 -1.81 1.93 17.42
C MET A 256 -0.54 2.66 16.98
N CYS A 257 -0.26 2.75 15.68
CA CYS A 257 0.91 3.46 15.13
C CYS A 257 0.94 4.92 15.57
N PHE A 258 -0.21 5.58 15.55
CA PHE A 258 -0.30 7.01 15.86
C PHE A 258 -0.30 7.32 17.36
N GLN A 259 -0.71 6.38 18.22
CA GLN A 259 -0.61 6.50 19.68
C GLN A 259 0.82 6.33 20.20
N LYS A 260 1.61 5.42 19.62
CA LYS A 260 3.01 5.19 20.00
C LYS A 260 3.95 6.35 19.62
N SER A 261 3.48 7.29 18.80
CA SER A 261 4.26 8.44 18.34
C SER A 261 4.06 9.70 19.19
N LEU A 262 3.34 9.58 20.31
CA LEU A 262 3.20 10.59 21.36
C LEU A 262 4.27 10.37 22.44
#